data_2e7f83fd30016689a07efc2b0441f5ab
#
_entry.id   2e7f83fd30016689a07efc2b0441f5ab
#
_cell.length_a   1.000
_cell.length_b   1.000
_cell.length_c   1.000
_cell.angle_alpha   90.00
_cell.angle_beta   90.00
_cell.angle_gamma   90.00
#
_symmetry.space_group_name_H-M   'P 1'
#
loop_
_entity.id
_entity.type
_entity.pdbx_description
1 polymer ?
#
loop_
_entity_poly.entity_id
_entity_poly.type
_entity_poly.pdbx_seq_one_letter_code
_entity_poly.pdbx_strand_id
1 'polypeptide(L)'
;MEAFVEQLSRGNVEEVKVVLASVVAALAIYQVLLMAVGYGKLRLPFLAARPASSTHRAVGDTIVVITLLIAFMCISYFGFEDGDSDEETRALLHATAGSALVAVLAFKVVVVRWWHGMGRFLPVLGLTVFALFMITWLSSAGDYLRGL
;
A
#
# COMPACT_ATOMS: atom_id res chain seq x y z
N MET A 1 -17.52 15.45 3.86
CA MET A 1 -16.75 14.28 3.40
C MET A 1 -16.79 13.15 4.42
N GLU A 2 -16.69 13.48 5.71
CA GLU A 2 -16.83 12.51 6.82
C GLU A 2 -18.08 11.65 6.71
N ALA A 3 -19.26 12.25 6.55
CA ALA A 3 -20.54 11.53 6.42
C ALA A 3 -20.56 10.49 5.28
N PHE A 4 -19.84 10.74 4.19
CA PHE A 4 -19.73 9.80 3.08
C PHE A 4 -18.84 8.60 3.45
N VAL A 5 -17.74 8.85 4.14
CA VAL A 5 -16.83 7.79 4.61
C VAL A 5 -17.53 6.95 5.68
N GLU A 6 -18.24 7.58 6.59
CA GLU A 6 -19.00 6.92 7.65
C GLU A 6 -20.14 6.04 7.08
N GLN A 7 -20.84 6.54 6.06
CA GLN A 7 -21.86 5.76 5.35
C GLN A 7 -21.25 4.56 4.59
N LEU A 8 -20.07 4.73 3.96
CA LEU A 8 -19.38 3.69 3.22
C LEU A 8 -18.90 2.56 4.16
N SER A 9 -18.46 2.91 5.36
CA SER A 9 -17.95 2.00 6.38
C SER A 9 -19.03 1.48 7.34
N ARG A 10 -20.30 1.89 7.19
CA ARG A 10 -21.41 1.58 8.11
C ARG A 10 -21.10 1.94 9.56
N GLY A 11 -20.38 3.02 9.81
CA GLY A 11 -19.96 3.47 11.13
C GLY A 11 -18.68 2.85 11.69
N ASN A 12 -18.12 1.82 11.04
CA ASN A 12 -16.90 1.11 11.46
C ASN A 12 -15.69 1.52 10.61
N VAL A 13 -15.41 2.82 10.55
CA VAL A 13 -14.34 3.37 9.68
C VAL A 13 -12.98 2.76 10.00
N GLU A 14 -12.66 2.59 11.28
CA GLU A 14 -11.38 2.07 11.73
C GLU A 14 -11.17 0.60 11.34
N GLU A 15 -12.16 -0.25 11.59
CA GLU A 15 -12.11 -1.66 11.19
C GLU A 15 -11.98 -1.81 9.66
N VAL A 16 -12.77 -1.07 8.89
CA VAL A 16 -12.71 -1.10 7.43
C VAL A 16 -11.32 -0.66 6.93
N LYS A 17 -10.74 0.39 7.52
CA LYS A 17 -9.38 0.84 7.22
C LYS A 17 -8.35 -0.26 7.50
N VAL A 18 -8.42 -0.91 8.67
CA VAL A 18 -7.49 -1.98 9.08
C VAL A 18 -7.61 -3.18 8.15
N VAL A 19 -8.83 -3.60 7.80
CA VAL A 19 -9.06 -4.71 6.86
C VAL A 19 -8.49 -4.38 5.48
N LEU A 20 -8.81 -3.21 4.92
CA LEU A 20 -8.29 -2.79 3.62
C LEU A 20 -6.76 -2.69 3.62
N ALA A 21 -6.17 -2.11 4.66
CA ALA A 21 -4.72 -2.01 4.80
C ALA A 21 -4.05 -3.38 4.89
N SER A 22 -4.66 -4.33 5.61
CA SER A 22 -4.15 -5.71 5.72
C SER A 22 -4.27 -6.48 4.41
N VAL A 23 -5.36 -6.29 3.66
CA VAL A 23 -5.51 -6.85 2.31
C VAL A 23 -4.43 -6.30 1.38
N VAL A 24 -4.18 -4.98 1.39
CA VAL A 24 -3.13 -4.38 0.56
C VAL A 24 -1.74 -4.87 0.98
N ALA A 25 -1.46 -5.03 2.28
CA ALA A 25 -0.21 -5.58 2.76
C ALA A 25 0.01 -7.02 2.24
N ALA A 26 -1.01 -7.88 2.30
CA ALA A 26 -0.96 -9.23 1.74
C ALA A 26 -0.73 -9.22 0.22
N LEU A 27 -1.43 -8.34 -0.51
CA LEU A 27 -1.22 -8.16 -1.95
C LEU A 27 0.17 -7.63 -2.27
N ALA A 28 0.75 -6.77 -1.43
CA ALA A 28 2.12 -6.26 -1.60
C ALA A 28 3.16 -7.38 -1.43
N ILE A 29 2.99 -8.28 -0.45
CA ILE A 29 3.82 -9.48 -0.31
C ILE A 29 3.68 -10.37 -1.55
N TYR A 30 2.46 -10.62 -2.01
CA TYR A 30 2.20 -11.39 -3.23
C TYR A 30 2.86 -10.76 -4.46
N GLN A 31 2.87 -9.44 -4.57
CA GLN A 31 3.56 -8.69 -5.63
C GLN A 31 5.07 -8.96 -5.66
N VAL A 32 5.72 -9.03 -4.50
CA VAL A 32 7.15 -9.37 -4.41
C VAL A 32 7.41 -10.78 -4.90
N LEU A 33 6.55 -11.74 -4.54
CA LEU A 33 6.63 -13.12 -5.01
C LEU A 33 6.45 -13.21 -6.54
N LEU A 34 5.45 -12.51 -7.09
CA LEU A 34 5.24 -12.45 -8.54
C LEU A 34 6.44 -11.87 -9.29
N MET A 35 7.07 -10.83 -8.72
CA MET A 35 8.31 -10.27 -9.27
C MET A 35 9.45 -11.27 -9.24
N ALA A 36 9.64 -11.98 -8.13
CA ALA A 36 10.70 -12.99 -8.01
C ALA A 36 10.55 -14.11 -9.06
N VAL A 37 9.30 -14.54 -9.32
CA VAL A 37 9.01 -15.51 -10.39
C VAL A 37 9.21 -14.89 -11.78
N GLY A 38 8.71 -13.66 -11.99
CA GLY A 38 8.81 -12.97 -13.28
C GLY A 38 10.27 -12.72 -13.72
N TYR A 39 11.17 -12.43 -12.76
CA TYR A 39 12.61 -12.28 -13.00
C TYR A 39 13.38 -13.62 -12.99
N GLY A 40 12.68 -14.76 -12.86
CA GLY A 40 13.30 -16.08 -12.83
C GLY A 40 14.17 -16.38 -11.60
N LYS A 41 14.04 -15.55 -10.55
CA LYS A 41 14.75 -15.76 -9.27
C LYS A 41 14.10 -16.87 -8.44
N LEU A 42 12.78 -17.06 -8.59
CA LEU A 42 12.02 -18.11 -7.97
C LEU A 42 11.34 -18.95 -9.06
N ARG A 43 11.51 -20.27 -8.99
CA ARG A 43 10.86 -21.21 -9.90
C ARG A 43 9.76 -21.96 -9.16
N LEU A 44 8.52 -21.68 -9.51
CA LEU A 44 7.37 -22.40 -8.97
C LEU A 44 6.80 -23.32 -10.06
N PRO A 45 6.53 -24.61 -9.76
CA PRO A 45 6.08 -25.57 -10.77
C PRO A 45 4.72 -25.23 -11.38
N PHE A 46 3.93 -24.42 -10.66
CA PHE A 46 2.58 -24.04 -11.07
C PHE A 46 2.48 -22.60 -11.62
N LEU A 47 3.57 -21.82 -11.63
CA LEU A 47 3.54 -20.43 -12.06
C LEU A 47 4.70 -20.10 -13.00
N ALA A 48 4.38 -19.92 -14.28
CA ALA A 48 5.36 -19.51 -15.28
C ALA A 48 5.58 -17.99 -15.27
N ALA A 49 6.70 -17.52 -15.79
CA ALA A 49 7.10 -16.11 -15.79
C ALA A 49 6.10 -15.18 -16.52
N ARG A 50 5.50 -15.62 -17.65
CA ARG A 50 4.54 -14.82 -18.42
C ARG A 50 3.26 -14.52 -17.64
N PRO A 51 2.52 -15.55 -17.12
CA PRO A 51 1.34 -15.28 -16.30
C PRO A 51 1.70 -14.50 -15.02
N ALA A 52 2.85 -14.73 -14.40
CA ALA A 52 3.30 -13.95 -13.25
C ALA A 52 3.41 -12.45 -13.56
N SER A 53 3.95 -12.08 -14.73
CA SER A 53 4.09 -10.69 -15.16
C SER A 53 2.73 -10.01 -15.42
N SER A 54 1.77 -10.71 -16.03
CA SER A 54 0.43 -10.15 -16.27
C SER A 54 -0.36 -10.00 -14.97
N THR A 55 -0.31 -11.00 -14.10
CA THR A 55 -0.92 -10.96 -12.77
C THR A 55 -0.31 -9.84 -11.92
N HIS A 56 1.01 -9.64 -11.98
CA HIS A 56 1.69 -8.55 -11.29
C HIS A 56 1.12 -7.17 -11.68
N ARG A 57 0.81 -6.94 -12.96
CA ARG A 57 0.20 -5.68 -13.42
C ARG A 57 -1.22 -5.52 -12.86
N ALA A 58 -2.07 -6.53 -12.99
CA ALA A 58 -3.46 -6.48 -12.53
C ALA A 58 -3.54 -6.26 -11.02
N VAL A 59 -2.75 -7.02 -10.24
CA VAL A 59 -2.67 -6.85 -8.78
C VAL A 59 -2.09 -5.47 -8.43
N GLY A 60 -1.12 -4.97 -9.20
CA GLY A 60 -0.55 -3.64 -9.02
C GLY A 60 -1.59 -2.53 -9.19
N ASP A 61 -2.42 -2.60 -10.21
CA ASP A 61 -3.50 -1.63 -10.43
C ASP A 61 -4.54 -1.70 -9.30
N THR A 62 -4.88 -2.89 -8.81
CA THR A 62 -5.77 -3.08 -7.65
C THR A 62 -5.18 -2.44 -6.39
N ILE A 63 -3.89 -2.64 -6.11
CA ILE A 63 -3.20 -2.01 -4.98
C ILE A 63 -3.28 -0.49 -5.07
N VAL A 64 -3.04 0.09 -6.25
CA VAL A 64 -3.14 1.55 -6.46
C VAL A 64 -4.52 2.07 -6.06
N VAL A 65 -5.58 1.44 -6.57
CA VAL A 65 -6.96 1.86 -6.29
C VAL A 65 -7.27 1.79 -4.78
N ILE A 66 -6.97 0.66 -4.14
CA ILE A 66 -7.25 0.49 -2.70
C ILE A 66 -6.40 1.46 -1.86
N THR A 67 -5.13 1.68 -2.23
CA THR A 67 -4.26 2.63 -1.52
C THR A 67 -4.79 4.06 -1.58
N LEU A 68 -5.27 4.50 -2.76
CA LEU A 68 -5.88 5.82 -2.90
C LEU A 68 -7.17 5.95 -2.10
N LEU A 69 -7.97 4.88 -2.04
CA LEU A 69 -9.17 4.83 -1.20
C LEU A 69 -8.81 4.97 0.28
N ILE A 70 -7.82 4.21 0.78
CA ILE A 70 -7.36 4.31 2.17
C ILE A 70 -6.80 5.70 2.46
N ALA A 71 -5.98 6.27 1.57
CA ALA A 71 -5.44 7.62 1.72
C ALA A 71 -6.55 8.67 1.80
N PHE A 72 -7.57 8.54 0.95
CA PHE A 72 -8.76 9.39 1.00
C PHE A 72 -9.50 9.25 2.34
N MET A 73 -9.72 8.03 2.84
CA MET A 73 -10.34 7.79 4.14
C MET A 73 -9.52 8.41 5.28
N CYS A 74 -8.20 8.22 5.27
CA CYS A 74 -7.33 8.79 6.30
C CYS A 74 -7.39 10.32 6.33
N ILE A 75 -7.29 10.98 5.18
CA ILE A 75 -7.31 12.44 5.10
C ILE A 75 -8.70 13.00 5.45
N SER A 76 -9.77 12.32 5.04
CA SER A 76 -11.15 12.82 5.20
C SER A 76 -11.73 12.59 6.58
N TYR A 77 -11.29 11.58 7.31
CA TYR A 77 -11.89 11.18 8.59
C TYR A 77 -10.97 11.44 9.78
N PHE A 78 -9.69 11.06 9.69
CA PHE A 78 -8.76 11.18 10.82
C PHE A 78 -8.07 12.55 10.89
N GLY A 79 -7.97 13.26 9.76
CA GLY A 79 -7.28 14.56 9.71
C GLY A 79 -5.81 14.47 10.15
N PHE A 80 -5.32 15.58 10.71
CA PHE A 80 -4.00 15.72 11.35
C PHE A 80 -4.25 16.27 12.76
N GLU A 81 -4.81 15.45 13.65
CA GLU A 81 -5.05 15.87 15.04
C GLU A 81 -3.77 15.70 15.88
N ASP A 82 -3.55 16.68 16.77
CA ASP A 82 -2.47 16.67 17.76
C ASP A 82 -2.86 15.70 18.89
N GLY A 83 -2.06 14.65 19.07
CA GLY A 83 -2.21 13.67 20.15
C GLY A 83 -1.17 13.84 21.26
N ASP A 84 -1.19 12.98 22.26
CA ASP A 84 -0.13 12.87 23.26
C ASP A 84 1.22 12.47 22.62
N SER A 85 2.36 12.80 23.24
CA SER A 85 3.70 12.78 22.63
C SER A 85 4.08 11.49 21.89
N ASP A 86 3.67 10.31 22.37
CA ASP A 86 3.96 9.03 21.72
C ASP A 86 3.00 8.75 20.55
N GLU A 87 1.74 9.15 20.67
CA GLU A 87 0.74 9.10 19.61
C GLU A 87 1.07 10.10 18.51
N GLU A 88 1.54 11.29 18.84
CA GLU A 88 1.99 12.32 17.89
C GLU A 88 3.15 11.81 17.04
N THR A 89 4.18 11.20 17.65
CA THR A 89 5.32 10.63 16.89
C THR A 89 4.87 9.54 15.94
N ARG A 90 3.95 8.68 16.34
CA ARG A 90 3.41 7.60 15.53
C ARG A 90 2.51 8.12 14.41
N ALA A 91 1.66 9.10 14.71
CA ALA A 91 0.82 9.78 13.72
C ALA A 91 1.68 10.48 12.66
N LEU A 92 2.74 11.18 13.08
CA LEU A 92 3.70 11.83 12.18
C LEU A 92 4.43 10.80 11.29
N LEU A 93 4.89 9.69 11.86
CA LEU A 93 5.53 8.62 11.10
C LEU A 93 4.55 8.02 10.07
N HIS A 94 3.30 7.78 10.46
CA HIS A 94 2.26 7.27 9.57
C HIS A 94 1.96 8.26 8.43
N ALA A 95 1.78 9.53 8.75
CA ALA A 95 1.47 10.58 7.78
C ALA A 95 2.62 10.81 6.79
N THR A 96 3.87 10.85 7.27
CA THR A 96 5.05 11.02 6.42
C THR A 96 5.30 9.80 5.53
N ALA A 97 5.25 8.59 6.10
CA ALA A 97 5.41 7.35 5.34
C ALA A 97 4.27 7.15 4.34
N GLY A 98 3.03 7.44 4.72
CA GLY A 98 1.86 7.36 3.84
C GLY A 98 1.92 8.35 2.68
N SER A 99 2.32 9.59 2.94
CA SER A 99 2.52 10.61 1.89
C SER A 99 3.63 10.21 0.94
N ALA A 100 4.77 9.73 1.46
CA ALA A 100 5.86 9.21 0.66
C ALA A 100 5.43 7.99 -0.16
N LEU A 101 4.63 7.08 0.41
CA LEU A 101 4.08 5.93 -0.29
C LEU A 101 3.25 6.36 -1.50
N VAL A 102 2.31 7.28 -1.33
CA VAL A 102 1.45 7.78 -2.42
C VAL A 102 2.30 8.43 -3.51
N ALA A 103 3.28 9.26 -3.14
CA ALA A 103 4.17 9.92 -4.09
C ALA A 103 5.03 8.92 -4.90
N VAL A 104 5.67 7.95 -4.23
CA VAL A 104 6.50 6.92 -4.89
C VAL A 104 5.63 5.99 -5.74
N LEU A 105 4.43 5.65 -5.28
CA LEU A 105 3.49 4.82 -6.02
C LEU A 105 3.02 5.55 -7.31
N ALA A 106 2.67 6.82 -7.22
CA ALA A 106 2.31 7.65 -8.37
C ALA A 106 3.48 7.74 -9.36
N PHE A 107 4.70 8.01 -8.86
CA PHE A 107 5.91 8.03 -9.68
C PHE A 107 6.15 6.70 -10.39
N LYS A 108 5.99 5.57 -9.68
CA LYS A 108 6.11 4.23 -10.26
C LYS A 108 5.09 4.02 -11.38
N VAL A 109 3.83 4.45 -11.21
CA VAL A 109 2.80 4.36 -12.26
C VAL A 109 3.20 5.16 -13.49
N VAL A 110 3.73 6.39 -13.31
CA VAL A 110 4.24 7.23 -14.41
C VAL A 110 5.37 6.53 -15.15
N VAL A 111 6.35 5.98 -14.43
CA VAL A 111 7.49 5.25 -15.03
C VAL A 111 7.01 4.04 -15.83
N VAL A 112 6.08 3.26 -15.29
CA VAL A 112 5.56 2.05 -15.96
C VAL A 112 4.76 2.41 -17.22
N ARG A 113 3.97 3.49 -17.17
CA ARG A 113 3.05 3.83 -18.28
C ARG A 113 3.68 4.70 -19.36
N TRP A 114 4.60 5.62 -18.99
CA TRP A 114 5.12 6.62 -19.92
C TRP A 114 6.66 6.60 -20.07
N TRP A 115 7.43 6.20 -19.04
CA TRP A 115 8.90 6.27 -19.07
C TRP A 115 9.56 4.90 -19.18
N HIS A 116 9.31 4.20 -20.27
CA HIS A 116 9.81 2.83 -20.51
C HIS A 116 11.35 2.71 -20.41
N GLY A 117 12.10 3.79 -20.67
CA GLY A 117 13.57 3.83 -20.55
C GLY A 117 14.08 3.65 -19.10
N MET A 118 13.24 3.88 -18.10
CA MET A 118 13.58 3.73 -16.69
C MET A 118 13.28 2.33 -16.10
N GLY A 119 12.98 1.35 -16.95
CA GLY A 119 12.62 -0.01 -16.53
C GLY A 119 13.63 -0.68 -15.58
N ARG A 120 14.92 -0.32 -15.66
CA ARG A 120 15.99 -0.83 -14.76
C ARG A 120 15.78 -0.43 -13.28
N PHE A 121 15.02 0.65 -13.01
CA PHE A 121 14.76 1.13 -11.65
C PHE A 121 13.47 0.55 -11.05
N LEU A 122 12.65 -0.14 -11.84
CA LEU A 122 11.38 -0.72 -11.39
C LEU A 122 11.52 -1.69 -10.21
N PRO A 123 12.56 -2.54 -10.12
CA PRO A 123 12.76 -3.40 -8.96
C PRO A 123 12.99 -2.58 -7.67
N VAL A 124 13.81 -1.53 -7.75
CA VAL A 124 14.10 -0.66 -6.61
C VAL A 124 12.85 0.09 -6.18
N LEU A 125 12.13 0.70 -7.14
CA LEU A 125 10.85 1.37 -6.87
C LEU A 125 9.83 0.40 -6.25
N GLY A 126 9.78 -0.83 -6.73
CA GLY A 126 8.90 -1.87 -6.19
C GLY A 126 9.22 -2.20 -4.73
N LEU A 127 10.48 -2.36 -4.39
CA LEU A 127 10.93 -2.62 -3.02
C LEU A 127 10.71 -1.41 -2.11
N THR A 128 10.93 -0.19 -2.60
CA THR A 128 10.65 1.04 -1.86
C THR A 128 9.16 1.17 -1.52
N VAL A 129 8.29 0.94 -2.50
CA VAL A 129 6.83 0.92 -2.28
C VAL A 129 6.46 -0.15 -1.25
N PHE A 130 7.03 -1.35 -1.35
CA PHE A 130 6.79 -2.43 -0.40
C PHE A 130 7.23 -2.05 1.02
N ALA A 131 8.43 -1.49 1.20
CA ALA A 131 8.94 -1.05 2.50
C ALA A 131 8.04 0.04 3.12
N LEU A 132 7.62 1.03 2.33
CA LEU A 132 6.72 2.08 2.77
C LEU A 132 5.34 1.51 3.16
N PHE A 133 4.82 0.53 2.43
CA PHE A 133 3.60 -0.17 2.82
C PHE A 133 3.74 -0.85 4.18
N MET A 134 4.83 -1.56 4.42
CA MET A 134 5.07 -2.24 5.70
C MET A 134 5.17 -1.24 6.86
N ILE A 135 5.88 -0.13 6.67
CA ILE A 135 6.00 0.93 7.68
C ILE A 135 4.62 1.54 7.98
N THR A 136 3.87 1.90 6.95
CA THR A 136 2.55 2.50 7.08
C THR A 136 1.55 1.52 7.73
N TRP A 137 1.62 0.24 7.38
CA TRP A 137 0.77 -0.79 7.97
C TRP A 137 1.12 -1.03 9.45
N LEU A 138 2.40 -1.14 9.79
CA LEU A 138 2.86 -1.37 11.16
C LEU A 138 2.52 -0.19 12.08
N SER A 139 2.63 1.05 11.59
CA SER A 139 2.32 2.25 12.37
C SER A 139 0.83 2.51 12.57
N SER A 140 -0.05 1.76 11.91
CA SER A 140 -1.51 1.91 11.97
C SER A 140 -2.18 0.59 12.34
N ALA A 141 -2.38 -0.30 11.36
CA ALA A 141 -3.09 -1.57 11.55
C ALA A 141 -2.35 -2.52 12.50
N GLY A 142 -1.00 -2.50 12.49
CA GLY A 142 -0.19 -3.34 13.38
C GLY A 142 -0.37 -2.98 14.85
N ASP A 143 -0.61 -1.73 15.16
CA ASP A 143 -0.87 -1.27 16.52
C ASP A 143 -2.29 -1.60 16.98
N TYR A 144 -3.28 -1.36 16.14
CA TYR A 144 -4.66 -1.75 16.39
C TYR A 144 -4.78 -3.25 16.75
N LEU A 145 -4.06 -4.11 16.02
CA LEU A 145 -4.07 -5.55 16.26
C LEU A 145 -3.35 -5.98 17.55
N ARG A 146 -2.47 -5.14 18.09
CA ARG A 146 -1.81 -5.40 19.40
C ARG A 146 -2.68 -5.02 20.59
N GLY A 147 -3.66 -4.14 20.36
CA GLY A 147 -4.61 -3.70 21.39
C GLY A 147 -5.84 -4.61 21.54
N LEU A 148 -6.00 -5.62 20.64
CA LEU A 148 -7.03 -6.65 20.74
C LEU A 148 -6.58 -7.80 21.61
#